data_98cdf79de5db92b5c0835febd104b92e
#
_entry.id   98cdf79de5db92b5c0835febd104b92e
#
_cell.length_a   1.000
_cell.length_b   1.000
_cell.length_c   1.000
_cell.angle_alpha   90.00
_cell.angle_beta   90.00
_cell.angle_gamma   90.00
#
_symmetry.space_group_name_H-M   'P 1'
#
loop_
_entity.id
_entity.type
_entity.pdbx_description
1 polymer ?
#
loop_
_entity_poly.entity_id
_entity_poly.type
_entity_poly.pdbx_seq_one_letter_code
_entity_poly.pdbx_strand_id
1 'polypeptide(L)'
;MRKLFFLLFPILYFTAFTATAQTAKDSMEIRQVALDYIESQHNLNPAQFDRAAHPRMVKRTFWVNKKTQKEYLGETFKDAMVLLAETYNQNGDKFPESPTKEVIILDVFDKTASVKLIADDWIDYMHIVKLEGKWQIVNVLWQFKDTSKH
;
A
#
# COMPACT_ATOMS: atom_id res chain seq x y z
N MET A 1 57.42 45.69 -18.41
CA MET A 1 56.18 45.16 -18.97
C MET A 1 55.72 44.00 -18.11
N ARG A 2 54.76 44.15 -17.20
CA ARG A 2 54.23 43.12 -16.31
C ARG A 2 53.03 42.47 -17.00
N LYS A 3 53.13 41.19 -17.35
CA LYS A 3 52.03 40.40 -17.90
C LYS A 3 51.15 39.90 -16.73
N LEU A 4 49.92 40.41 -16.66
CA LEU A 4 48.92 39.96 -15.71
C LEU A 4 48.26 38.70 -16.24
N PHE A 5 48.47 37.55 -15.58
CA PHE A 5 47.80 36.31 -15.88
C PHE A 5 46.48 36.28 -15.11
N PHE A 6 45.36 36.42 -15.83
CA PHE A 6 44.01 36.15 -15.25
C PHE A 6 43.77 34.61 -15.23
N LEU A 7 43.82 34.06 -14.04
CA LEU A 7 43.37 32.68 -13.80
C LEU A 7 41.83 32.68 -13.75
N LEU A 8 41.19 32.22 -14.83
CA LEU A 8 39.75 31.89 -14.84
C LEU A 8 39.54 30.60 -14.08
N PHE A 9 39.03 30.69 -12.83
CA PHE A 9 38.53 29.55 -12.09
C PHE A 9 37.15 29.18 -12.63
N PRO A 10 36.92 27.96 -13.16
CA PRO A 10 35.55 27.53 -13.50
C PRO A 10 34.78 27.26 -12.20
N ILE A 11 33.75 28.07 -11.94
CA ILE A 11 32.79 27.82 -10.88
C ILE A 11 31.96 26.62 -11.32
N LEU A 12 32.27 25.44 -10.77
CA LEU A 12 31.44 24.23 -10.90
C LEU A 12 30.17 24.46 -10.07
N TYR A 13 29.06 24.79 -10.73
CA TYR A 13 27.74 24.76 -10.10
C TYR A 13 27.36 23.30 -9.84
N PHE A 14 27.59 22.83 -8.62
CA PHE A 14 26.97 21.61 -8.11
C PHE A 14 25.48 21.92 -7.88
N THR A 15 24.63 21.61 -8.84
CA THR A 15 23.18 21.50 -8.58
C THR A 15 22.98 20.29 -7.69
N ALA A 16 22.88 20.50 -6.39
CA ALA A 16 22.42 19.49 -5.47
C ALA A 16 20.98 19.12 -5.87
N PHE A 17 20.80 17.99 -6.55
CA PHE A 17 19.51 17.32 -6.60
C PHE A 17 19.17 16.97 -5.16
N THR A 18 18.31 17.76 -4.52
CA THR A 18 17.63 17.36 -3.29
C THR A 18 16.65 16.24 -3.66
N ALA A 19 17.15 14.99 -3.74
CA ALA A 19 16.29 13.85 -3.58
C ALA A 19 15.59 14.07 -2.24
N THR A 20 14.28 14.31 -2.26
CA THR A 20 13.47 14.35 -1.04
C THR A 20 13.54 12.94 -0.47
N ALA A 21 14.53 12.70 0.39
CA ALA A 21 14.67 11.44 1.07
C ALA A 21 13.36 11.25 1.85
N GLN A 22 12.67 10.16 1.53
CA GLN A 22 11.51 9.72 2.29
C GLN A 22 11.86 9.79 3.78
N THR A 23 11.05 10.47 4.57
CA THR A 23 11.29 10.58 6.00
C THR A 23 11.01 9.22 6.68
N ALA A 24 11.74 8.92 7.75
CA ALA A 24 11.45 7.73 8.57
C ALA A 24 9.98 7.74 9.05
N LYS A 25 9.42 8.92 9.26
CA LYS A 25 8.02 9.13 9.63
C LYS A 25 7.07 8.63 8.53
N ASP A 26 7.31 9.00 7.26
CA ASP A 26 6.47 8.54 6.15
C ASP A 26 6.51 7.02 6.01
N SER A 27 7.67 6.39 6.16
CA SER A 27 7.80 4.93 6.15
C SER A 27 6.99 4.26 7.26
N MET A 28 6.99 4.81 8.46
CA MET A 28 6.18 4.29 9.58
C MET A 28 4.69 4.46 9.32
N GLU A 29 4.25 5.62 8.84
CA GLU A 29 2.85 5.89 8.53
C GLU A 29 2.33 5.00 7.40
N ILE A 30 3.10 4.79 6.32
CA ILE A 30 2.76 3.88 5.22
C ILE A 30 2.60 2.44 5.73
N ARG A 31 3.55 1.96 6.56
CA ARG A 31 3.45 0.63 7.17
C ARG A 31 2.21 0.49 8.04
N GLN A 32 1.91 1.51 8.85
CA GLN A 32 0.75 1.51 9.74
C GLN A 32 -0.55 1.44 8.95
N VAL A 33 -0.67 2.19 7.85
CA VAL A 33 -1.86 2.15 6.97
C VAL A 33 -2.07 0.76 6.36
N ALA A 34 -1.00 0.08 5.92
CA ALA A 34 -1.08 -1.28 5.40
C ALA A 34 -1.45 -2.30 6.51
N LEU A 35 -0.95 -2.10 7.74
CA LEU A 35 -1.34 -2.94 8.88
C LEU A 35 -2.79 -2.67 9.29
N ASP A 36 -3.21 -1.42 9.38
CA ASP A 36 -4.61 -1.06 9.72
C ASP A 36 -5.61 -1.71 8.77
N TYR A 37 -5.27 -1.81 7.48
CA TYR A 37 -6.09 -2.49 6.48
C TYR A 37 -6.36 -3.96 6.84
N ILE A 38 -5.34 -4.75 7.18
CA ILE A 38 -5.52 -6.19 7.47
C ILE A 38 -5.96 -6.44 8.91
N GLU A 39 -5.43 -5.70 9.87
CA GLU A 39 -5.79 -5.84 11.28
C GLU A 39 -7.23 -5.47 11.57
N SER A 40 -7.80 -4.55 10.79
CA SER A 40 -9.23 -4.22 10.89
C SER A 40 -10.13 -5.43 10.67
N GLN A 41 -9.74 -6.32 9.77
CA GLN A 41 -10.47 -7.56 9.47
C GLN A 41 -10.23 -8.64 10.55
N HIS A 42 -9.00 -8.73 11.07
CA HIS A 42 -8.68 -9.64 12.17
C HIS A 42 -9.46 -9.30 13.44
N ASN A 43 -9.53 -8.02 13.76
CA ASN A 43 -10.02 -7.50 15.04
C ASN A 43 -11.47 -7.01 14.99
N LEU A 44 -12.19 -7.21 13.88
CA LEU A 44 -13.55 -6.73 13.66
C LEU A 44 -13.68 -5.23 13.94
N ASN A 45 -12.78 -4.43 13.38
CA ASN A 45 -12.68 -3.00 13.60
C ASN A 45 -12.89 -2.19 12.31
N PRO A 46 -14.14 -1.97 11.87
CA PRO A 46 -14.43 -1.23 10.65
C PRO A 46 -13.93 0.23 10.68
N ALA A 47 -13.86 0.86 11.86
CA ALA A 47 -13.34 2.21 11.99
C ALA A 47 -11.82 2.30 11.71
N GLN A 48 -11.08 1.23 12.01
CA GLN A 48 -9.64 1.12 11.67
C GLN A 48 -9.45 1.06 10.15
N PHE A 49 -10.27 0.23 9.47
CA PHE A 49 -10.28 0.15 8.01
C PHE A 49 -10.64 1.50 7.37
N ASP A 50 -11.72 2.12 7.88
CA ASP A 50 -12.23 3.38 7.33
C ASP A 50 -11.18 4.51 7.32
N ARG A 51 -10.34 4.56 8.36
CA ARG A 51 -9.23 5.53 8.44
C ARG A 51 -8.10 5.23 7.47
N ALA A 52 -7.79 3.95 7.22
CA ALA A 52 -6.70 3.52 6.35
C ALA A 52 -7.03 3.68 4.87
N ALA A 53 -8.30 3.58 4.48
CA ALA A 53 -8.75 3.55 3.10
C ALA A 53 -9.35 4.89 2.65
N HIS A 54 -8.91 5.39 1.50
CA HIS A 54 -9.51 6.54 0.85
C HIS A 54 -10.97 6.22 0.44
N PRO A 55 -11.92 7.16 0.45
CA PRO A 55 -13.32 6.93 0.03
C PRO A 55 -13.47 6.33 -1.38
N ARG A 56 -12.52 6.60 -2.27
CA ARG A 56 -12.49 6.08 -3.64
C ARG A 56 -11.60 4.85 -3.82
N MET A 57 -11.25 4.16 -2.74
CA MET A 57 -10.44 2.94 -2.81
C MET A 57 -11.18 1.84 -3.56
N VAL A 58 -10.43 1.09 -4.38
CA VAL A 58 -10.92 -0.13 -5.03
C VAL A 58 -9.93 -1.26 -4.78
N LYS A 59 -10.45 -2.42 -4.35
CA LYS A 59 -9.73 -3.68 -4.26
C LYS A 59 -10.11 -4.57 -5.43
N ARG A 60 -9.11 -5.15 -6.11
CA ARG A 60 -9.29 -5.97 -7.32
C ARG A 60 -8.60 -7.30 -7.20
N THR A 61 -9.20 -8.32 -7.83
CA THR A 61 -8.57 -9.61 -8.09
C THR A 61 -9.16 -10.24 -9.35
N PHE A 62 -8.50 -11.25 -9.89
CA PHE A 62 -9.12 -12.09 -10.92
C PHE A 62 -9.89 -13.25 -10.29
N TRP A 63 -10.91 -13.72 -10.99
CA TRP A 63 -11.66 -14.92 -10.66
C TRP A 63 -11.86 -15.77 -11.90
N VAL A 64 -11.99 -17.09 -11.70
CA VAL A 64 -12.38 -18.02 -12.78
C VAL A 64 -13.82 -18.42 -12.60
N ASN A 65 -14.65 -18.17 -13.63
CA ASN A 65 -16.03 -18.65 -13.62
C ASN A 65 -16.05 -20.17 -13.75
N LYS A 66 -16.53 -20.87 -12.76
CA LYS A 66 -16.50 -22.35 -12.68
C LYS A 66 -17.24 -23.06 -13.82
N LYS A 67 -18.27 -22.43 -14.40
CA LYS A 67 -19.07 -23.02 -15.49
C LYS A 67 -18.43 -22.78 -16.85
N THR A 68 -17.93 -21.59 -17.11
CA THR A 68 -17.42 -21.18 -18.42
C THR A 68 -15.91 -21.25 -18.55
N GLN A 69 -15.20 -21.43 -17.43
CA GLN A 69 -13.73 -21.40 -17.32
C GLN A 69 -13.11 -20.07 -17.84
N LYS A 70 -13.91 -19.00 -17.87
CA LYS A 70 -13.44 -17.67 -18.27
C LYS A 70 -13.00 -16.89 -17.05
N GLU A 71 -11.86 -16.20 -17.19
CA GLU A 71 -11.37 -15.26 -16.20
C GLU A 71 -12.12 -13.93 -16.30
N TYR A 72 -12.31 -13.29 -15.15
CA TYR A 72 -12.88 -11.95 -15.06
C TYR A 72 -12.28 -11.18 -13.88
N LEU A 73 -12.29 -9.85 -13.96
CA LEU A 73 -11.84 -8.98 -12.90
C LEU A 73 -12.97 -8.76 -11.89
N GLY A 74 -12.72 -9.12 -10.63
CA GLY A 74 -13.61 -8.78 -9.51
C GLY A 74 -13.17 -7.49 -8.86
N GLU A 75 -14.14 -6.66 -8.47
CA GLU A 75 -13.91 -5.40 -7.76
C GLU A 75 -14.70 -5.35 -6.45
N THR A 76 -14.07 -4.78 -5.44
CA THR A 76 -14.68 -4.54 -4.12
C THR A 76 -14.36 -3.11 -3.71
N PHE A 77 -15.38 -2.32 -3.41
CA PHE A 77 -15.24 -0.93 -3.03
C PHE A 77 -15.13 -0.76 -1.51
N LYS A 78 -14.78 0.44 -1.07
CA LYS A 78 -14.51 0.76 0.34
C LYS A 78 -15.67 0.37 1.26
N ASP A 79 -16.91 0.67 0.89
CA ASP A 79 -18.11 0.36 1.68
C ASP A 79 -18.25 -1.14 1.99
N ALA A 80 -18.07 -1.98 0.97
CA ALA A 80 -18.08 -3.44 1.14
C ALA A 80 -16.88 -3.92 1.97
N MET A 81 -15.72 -3.28 1.87
CA MET A 81 -14.56 -3.62 2.69
C MET A 81 -14.72 -3.21 4.16
N VAL A 82 -15.41 -2.10 4.43
CA VAL A 82 -15.81 -1.70 5.80
C VAL A 82 -16.72 -2.77 6.40
N LEU A 83 -17.71 -3.25 5.65
CA LEU A 83 -18.59 -4.35 6.07
C LEU A 83 -17.81 -5.65 6.31
N LEU A 84 -16.82 -5.97 5.45
CA LEU A 84 -15.92 -7.11 5.68
C LEU A 84 -15.13 -6.94 6.98
N ALA A 85 -14.61 -5.75 7.27
CA ALA A 85 -13.90 -5.48 8.51
C ALA A 85 -14.81 -5.61 9.75
N GLU A 86 -16.12 -5.52 9.60
CA GLU A 86 -17.09 -5.72 10.68
C GLU A 86 -17.47 -7.20 10.85
N THR A 87 -17.51 -7.99 9.76
CA THR A 87 -18.19 -9.28 9.76
C THR A 87 -17.30 -10.48 9.43
N TYR A 88 -16.18 -10.30 8.72
CA TYR A 88 -15.45 -11.40 8.10
C TYR A 88 -14.93 -12.44 9.10
N ASN A 89 -14.44 -12.01 10.25
CA ASN A 89 -13.88 -12.89 11.28
C ASN A 89 -14.79 -13.05 12.52
N GLN A 90 -16.11 -12.86 12.38
CA GLN A 90 -17.05 -12.92 13.52
C GLN A 90 -17.00 -14.25 14.27
N ASN A 91 -16.71 -15.34 13.59
CA ASN A 91 -16.62 -16.66 14.22
C ASN A 91 -15.19 -16.98 14.71
N GLY A 92 -14.20 -16.12 14.45
CA GLY A 92 -12.81 -16.34 14.82
C GLY A 92 -12.13 -17.45 14.02
N ASP A 93 -12.68 -17.85 12.86
CA ASP A 93 -12.22 -19.00 12.05
C ASP A 93 -11.54 -18.60 10.72
N LYS A 94 -11.43 -17.30 10.42
CA LYS A 94 -10.91 -16.82 9.14
C LYS A 94 -9.39 -16.60 9.15
N PHE A 95 -8.81 -16.48 10.32
CA PHE A 95 -7.38 -16.26 10.52
C PHE A 95 -6.84 -17.20 11.59
N PRO A 96 -5.56 -17.59 11.54
CA PRO A 96 -4.93 -18.31 12.62
C PRO A 96 -4.88 -17.45 13.89
N GLU A 97 -4.69 -18.08 15.05
CA GLU A 97 -4.57 -17.40 16.34
C GLU A 97 -3.46 -16.33 16.35
N SER A 98 -2.38 -16.60 15.62
CA SER A 98 -1.25 -15.68 15.44
C SER A 98 -1.04 -15.38 13.96
N PRO A 99 -1.82 -14.47 13.35
CA PRO A 99 -1.73 -14.16 11.94
C PRO A 99 -0.38 -13.58 11.55
N THR A 100 0.20 -14.06 10.45
CA THR A 100 1.43 -13.48 9.90
C THR A 100 1.12 -12.23 9.08
N LYS A 101 1.92 -11.19 9.29
CA LYS A 101 1.79 -9.91 8.57
C LYS A 101 3.18 -9.36 8.27
N GLU A 102 3.47 -9.19 6.99
CA GLU A 102 4.71 -8.59 6.53
C GLU A 102 4.41 -7.45 5.57
N VAL A 103 4.88 -6.25 5.89
CA VAL A 103 4.74 -5.07 5.04
C VAL A 103 6.08 -4.76 4.39
N ILE A 104 6.12 -4.78 3.06
CA ILE A 104 7.28 -4.44 2.25
C ILE A 104 6.96 -3.18 1.46
N ILE A 105 7.63 -2.08 1.77
CA ILE A 105 7.54 -0.87 0.96
C ILE A 105 8.42 -1.09 -0.27
N LEU A 106 7.81 -1.11 -1.46
CA LEU A 106 8.47 -1.37 -2.73
C LEU A 106 9.09 -0.09 -3.29
N ASP A 107 8.35 1.01 -3.19
CA ASP A 107 8.80 2.32 -3.66
C ASP A 107 8.01 3.43 -2.99
N VAL A 108 8.65 4.59 -2.81
CA VAL A 108 8.02 5.81 -2.34
C VAL A 108 8.57 7.01 -3.08
N PHE A 109 7.70 7.82 -3.62
CA PHE A 109 8.06 9.08 -4.23
C PHE A 109 7.12 10.20 -3.76
N ASP A 110 7.65 11.16 -2.99
CA ASP A 110 6.92 12.30 -2.43
C ASP A 110 5.61 11.86 -1.72
N LYS A 111 4.49 11.97 -2.39
CA LYS A 111 3.14 11.69 -1.86
C LYS A 111 2.57 10.36 -2.31
N THR A 112 3.33 9.52 -2.97
CA THR A 112 2.87 8.22 -3.50
C THR A 112 3.75 7.09 -3.03
N ALA A 113 3.14 5.93 -2.75
CA ALA A 113 3.86 4.73 -2.36
C ALA A 113 3.25 3.48 -3.00
N SER A 114 4.12 2.51 -3.31
CA SER A 114 3.77 1.14 -3.67
C SER A 114 4.21 0.20 -2.56
N VAL A 115 3.29 -0.65 -2.10
CA VAL A 115 3.51 -1.53 -0.95
C VAL A 115 3.04 -2.93 -1.29
N LYS A 116 3.79 -3.94 -0.83
CA LYS A 116 3.35 -5.34 -0.80
C LYS A 116 3.06 -5.72 0.65
N LEU A 117 1.84 -6.18 0.91
CA LEU A 117 1.44 -6.82 2.16
C LEU A 117 1.35 -8.32 1.93
N ILE A 118 2.00 -9.10 2.78
CA ILE A 118 1.86 -10.56 2.84
C ILE A 118 1.18 -10.87 4.16
N ALA A 119 -0.04 -11.40 4.10
CA ALA A 119 -0.84 -11.70 5.27
C ALA A 119 -1.44 -13.09 5.15
N ASP A 120 -0.92 -14.05 5.92
CA ASP A 120 -1.31 -15.47 5.87
C ASP A 120 -1.45 -16.00 4.44
N ASP A 121 -2.69 -16.18 3.96
CA ASP A 121 -3.03 -16.69 2.64
C ASP A 121 -3.03 -15.65 1.52
N TRP A 122 -2.90 -14.36 1.84
CA TRP A 122 -3.05 -13.27 0.88
C TRP A 122 -1.74 -12.58 0.54
N ILE A 123 -1.68 -12.12 -0.70
CA ILE A 123 -0.68 -11.15 -1.17
C ILE A 123 -1.45 -9.97 -1.76
N ASP A 124 -1.27 -8.79 -1.16
CA ASP A 124 -1.87 -7.54 -1.60
C ASP A 124 -0.78 -6.60 -2.11
N TYR A 125 -0.93 -6.08 -3.33
CA TYR A 125 -0.15 -4.98 -3.87
C TYR A 125 -0.98 -3.70 -3.76
N MET A 126 -0.50 -2.74 -2.98
CA MET A 126 -1.21 -1.53 -2.62
C MET A 126 -0.59 -0.31 -3.25
N HIS A 127 -1.41 0.62 -3.73
CA HIS A 127 -1.02 2.00 -3.96
C HIS A 127 -1.59 2.88 -2.86
N ILE A 128 -0.71 3.69 -2.28
CA ILE A 128 -1.00 4.54 -1.13
C ILE A 128 -0.63 5.97 -1.50
N VAL A 129 -1.48 6.93 -1.12
CA VAL A 129 -1.28 8.35 -1.42
C VAL A 129 -1.35 9.19 -0.16
N LYS A 130 -0.56 10.26 -0.09
CA LYS A 130 -0.60 11.24 1.00
C LYS A 130 -1.45 12.45 0.58
N LEU A 131 -2.65 12.55 1.14
CA LEU A 131 -3.58 13.66 0.93
C LEU A 131 -3.80 14.40 2.25
N GLU A 132 -3.69 15.74 2.23
CA GLU A 132 -3.86 16.58 3.43
C GLU A 132 -3.04 16.09 4.64
N GLY A 133 -1.82 15.60 4.36
CA GLY A 133 -0.91 15.09 5.38
C GLY A 133 -1.18 13.67 5.87
N LYS A 134 -2.18 12.96 5.34
CA LYS A 134 -2.55 11.59 5.72
C LYS A 134 -2.29 10.60 4.59
N TRP A 135 -1.60 9.51 4.88
CA TRP A 135 -1.45 8.39 3.97
C TRP A 135 -2.72 7.55 3.95
N GLN A 136 -3.23 7.20 2.76
CA GLN A 136 -4.43 6.39 2.57
C GLN A 136 -4.30 5.45 1.38
N ILE A 137 -4.84 4.25 1.48
CA ILE A 137 -4.89 3.26 0.39
C ILE A 137 -5.91 3.70 -0.65
N VAL A 138 -5.49 3.77 -1.92
CA VAL A 138 -6.37 4.10 -3.05
C VAL A 138 -6.64 2.92 -3.98
N ASN A 139 -5.75 1.92 -3.98
CA ASN A 139 -5.90 0.72 -4.80
C ASN A 139 -5.24 -0.48 -4.12
N VAL A 140 -5.86 -1.64 -4.25
CA VAL A 140 -5.31 -2.95 -3.87
C VAL A 140 -5.53 -3.93 -5.01
N LEU A 141 -4.46 -4.57 -5.49
CA LEU A 141 -4.53 -5.75 -6.34
C LEU A 141 -4.06 -6.94 -5.52
N TRP A 142 -4.92 -7.96 -5.40
CA TRP A 142 -4.65 -9.05 -4.49
C TRP A 142 -4.86 -10.43 -5.11
N GLN A 143 -4.25 -11.43 -4.51
CA GLN A 143 -4.53 -12.83 -4.80
C GLN A 143 -4.23 -13.72 -3.59
N PHE A 144 -4.74 -14.95 -3.62
CA PHE A 144 -4.28 -15.98 -2.70
C PHE A 144 -2.85 -16.42 -3.03
N LYS A 145 -2.08 -16.83 -2.02
CA LYS A 145 -0.80 -17.56 -2.22
C LYS A 145 -1.04 -18.88 -2.94
N ASP A 146 -2.08 -19.58 -2.55
CA ASP A 146 -2.57 -20.76 -3.25
C ASP A 146 -3.52 -20.31 -4.38
N THR A 147 -2.99 -20.26 -5.59
CA THR A 147 -3.74 -19.80 -6.77
C THR A 147 -4.89 -20.72 -7.16
N SER A 148 -4.98 -21.93 -6.63
CA SER A 148 -6.12 -22.84 -6.85
C SER A 148 -7.42 -22.38 -6.18
N LYS A 149 -7.33 -21.39 -5.30
CA LYS A 149 -8.47 -20.80 -4.58
C LYS A 149 -9.24 -19.74 -5.39
N HIS A 150 -8.73 -19.37 -6.58
CA HIS A 150 -9.37 -18.38 -7.48
C HIS A 150 -10.44 -18.96 -8.40
#